data_6509872913dea532529502b21a8bf267
#
_entry.id   6509872913dea532529502b21a8bf267
#
_cell.length_a   1.000
_cell.length_b   1.000
_cell.length_c   1.000
_cell.angle_alpha   90.00
_cell.angle_beta   90.00
_cell.angle_gamma   90.00
#
_symmetry.space_group_name_H-M   'P 1'
#
loop_
_entity.id
_entity.type
_entity.pdbx_description
1 polymer ?
#
loop_
_entity_poly.entity_id
_entity_poly.type
_entity_poly.pdbx_seq_one_letter_code
_entity_poly.pdbx_strand_id
1 'polypeptide(L)'
;LWADAELPDNIGGQTLSLTFTQLSDRTDRFDAPLLGSVRSITGHHIQTSLFSLVMMLAMVILAVLALLIFCYMSSCGIRERRFLDVAVFLLLCSLWSWTDSGLLQVYGSHVASWSMVSFFAFMLMGVPMLHFVANTVRPSLRRAPRVCALLLAANALAQGVARLAFGFRLIDMLPVTHVLMALSVGAMMAVLQREYAAGHDRNVRVCRMAFIMLGSFSVAALALYWACHIYWYDVVYQTGIVLFILIVFHGLIGQVSDDVHFRVEQSVSQRMAMQDGMTDFKSAQALEKKLAALHQRAQDLSNAALVYVHLLDLKD
;
A
#
# COMPACT_ATOMS: atom_id res chain seq x y z
N LEU A 1 5.58 -1.08 -26.65
CA LEU A 1 4.65 -1.85 -27.50
C LEU A 1 5.48 -2.79 -28.35
N TRP A 2 5.14 -4.06 -28.31
CA TRP A 2 5.76 -5.10 -29.09
C TRP A 2 4.77 -5.54 -30.16
N ALA A 3 5.20 -5.69 -31.37
CA ALA A 3 4.40 -6.21 -32.45
C ALA A 3 5.20 -7.34 -33.10
N ASP A 4 4.68 -8.54 -33.04
CA ASP A 4 5.25 -9.71 -33.71
C ASP A 4 4.59 -9.85 -35.08
N ALA A 5 5.40 -10.00 -36.11
CA ALA A 5 4.95 -10.29 -37.47
C ALA A 5 5.63 -11.57 -37.96
N GLU A 6 4.83 -12.51 -38.42
CA GLU A 6 5.35 -13.70 -39.09
C GLU A 6 5.84 -13.35 -40.49
N LEU A 7 7.07 -13.72 -40.80
CA LEU A 7 7.66 -13.53 -42.12
C LEU A 7 7.49 -14.79 -42.96
N PRO A 8 7.20 -14.66 -44.26
CA PRO A 8 7.16 -15.82 -45.18
C PRO A 8 8.46 -16.59 -45.25
N ASP A 9 8.39 -17.90 -45.44
CA ASP A 9 9.55 -18.81 -45.44
C ASP A 9 10.60 -18.51 -46.51
N ASN A 10 10.32 -17.77 -47.58
CA ASN A 10 11.16 -17.51 -48.72
C ASN A 10 11.59 -16.05 -48.89
N ILE A 11 12.02 -15.40 -47.82
CA ILE A 11 12.43 -13.98 -47.84
C ILE A 11 13.94 -13.77 -48.05
N GLY A 12 14.71 -14.82 -48.27
CA GLY A 12 16.15 -14.72 -48.48
C GLY A 12 16.48 -13.78 -49.65
N GLY A 13 17.26 -12.72 -49.37
CA GLY A 13 17.66 -11.71 -50.36
C GLY A 13 16.61 -10.60 -50.64
N GLN A 14 15.45 -10.60 -49.96
CA GLN A 14 14.43 -9.55 -50.06
C GLN A 14 14.69 -8.43 -49.04
N THR A 15 14.27 -7.22 -49.39
CA THR A 15 14.29 -6.06 -48.49
C THR A 15 13.02 -5.99 -47.68
N LEU A 16 13.10 -6.05 -46.34
CA LEU A 16 11.98 -5.82 -45.46
C LEU A 16 11.82 -4.31 -45.21
N SER A 17 10.69 -3.76 -45.62
CA SER A 17 10.31 -2.37 -45.32
C SER A 17 9.29 -2.35 -44.18
N LEU A 18 9.65 -1.74 -43.04
CA LEU A 18 8.77 -1.56 -41.89
C LEU A 18 8.25 -0.13 -41.88
N THR A 19 6.94 0.03 -41.99
CA THR A 19 6.29 1.32 -41.87
C THR A 19 5.59 1.41 -40.51
N PHE A 20 6.06 2.31 -39.65
CA PHE A 20 5.50 2.53 -38.34
C PHE A 20 4.49 3.67 -38.38
N THR A 21 3.24 3.37 -38.05
CA THR A 21 2.20 4.40 -37.85
C THR A 21 1.95 4.53 -36.37
N GLN A 22 2.14 5.73 -35.83
CA GLN A 22 1.93 6.00 -34.42
C GLN A 22 0.45 5.90 -34.07
N LEU A 23 0.03 4.79 -33.51
CA LEU A 23 -1.35 4.54 -33.07
C LEU A 23 -1.54 4.65 -31.56
N SER A 24 -0.45 4.69 -30.80
CA SER A 24 -0.50 4.71 -29.35
C SER A 24 0.15 5.95 -28.76
N ASP A 25 -0.29 6.29 -27.56
CA ASP A 25 0.16 7.44 -26.79
C ASP A 25 1.58 7.28 -26.20
N ARG A 26 2.28 6.20 -26.51
CA ARG A 26 3.62 5.89 -25.96
C ARG A 26 4.71 5.97 -27.04
N THR A 27 5.62 6.92 -26.81
CA THR A 27 6.99 7.08 -27.30
C THR A 27 7.30 6.99 -28.82
N ASP A 28 8.10 7.93 -29.28
CA ASP A 28 8.68 8.04 -30.62
C ASP A 28 9.96 7.18 -30.81
N ARG A 29 10.21 6.22 -29.92
CA ARG A 29 11.43 5.38 -29.96
C ARG A 29 11.06 3.96 -30.30
N PHE A 30 11.73 3.44 -31.30
CA PHE A 30 11.69 2.04 -31.68
C PHE A 30 13.03 1.38 -31.33
N ASP A 31 12.98 0.29 -30.60
CA ASP A 31 14.13 -0.59 -30.42
C ASP A 31 14.42 -1.28 -31.76
N ALA A 32 15.66 -1.74 -31.94
CA ALA A 32 16.06 -2.49 -33.14
C ALA A 32 15.11 -3.70 -33.29
N PRO A 33 14.58 -3.96 -34.49
CA PRO A 33 13.77 -5.13 -34.72
C PRO A 33 14.53 -6.40 -34.49
N LEU A 34 13.95 -7.34 -33.73
CA LEU A 34 14.54 -8.65 -33.46
C LEU A 34 14.00 -9.65 -34.47
N LEU A 35 14.93 -10.37 -35.10
CA LEU A 35 14.60 -11.48 -36.01
C LEU A 35 14.92 -12.80 -35.33
N GLY A 36 14.02 -13.75 -35.32
CA GLY A 36 14.23 -15.05 -34.71
C GLY A 36 13.02 -15.95 -34.78
N SER A 37 13.12 -17.16 -34.24
CA SER A 37 11.96 -18.02 -34.06
C SER A 37 11.01 -17.45 -33.01
N VAL A 38 9.72 -17.76 -33.09
CA VAL A 38 8.70 -17.37 -32.09
C VAL A 38 9.18 -17.70 -30.66
N ARG A 39 9.74 -18.90 -30.46
CA ARG A 39 10.26 -19.32 -29.16
C ARG A 39 11.43 -18.46 -28.67
N SER A 40 12.33 -18.06 -29.58
CA SER A 40 13.48 -17.21 -29.25
C SER A 40 13.04 -15.80 -28.88
N ILE A 41 12.12 -15.22 -29.63
CA ILE A 41 11.55 -13.89 -29.40
C ILE A 41 10.78 -13.87 -28.09
N THR A 42 9.88 -14.84 -27.86
CA THR A 42 9.14 -14.96 -26.60
C THR A 42 10.09 -15.16 -25.41
N GLY A 43 11.12 -16.00 -25.56
CA GLY A 43 12.14 -16.19 -24.52
C GLY A 43 12.89 -14.91 -24.19
N HIS A 44 13.25 -14.12 -25.18
CA HIS A 44 13.89 -12.81 -24.99
C HIS A 44 12.96 -11.85 -24.24
N HIS A 45 11.68 -11.81 -24.59
CA HIS A 45 10.68 -10.98 -23.93
C HIS A 45 10.49 -11.37 -22.47
N ILE A 46 10.38 -12.65 -22.16
CA ILE A 46 10.28 -13.13 -20.79
C ILE A 46 11.55 -12.76 -20.00
N GLN A 47 12.73 -12.96 -20.60
CA GLN A 47 14.00 -12.68 -19.92
C GLN A 47 14.17 -11.18 -19.59
N THR A 48 13.82 -10.29 -20.51
CA THR A 48 13.89 -8.84 -20.30
C THR A 48 12.89 -8.34 -19.27
N SER A 49 11.73 -9.00 -19.17
CA SER A 49 10.68 -8.65 -18.22
C SER A 49 10.75 -9.43 -16.90
N LEU A 50 11.72 -10.34 -16.74
CA LEU A 50 11.79 -11.24 -15.58
C LEU A 50 11.88 -10.49 -14.26
N PHE A 51 12.67 -9.42 -14.21
CA PHE A 51 12.81 -8.60 -13.01
C PHE A 51 11.45 -7.99 -12.59
N SER A 52 10.75 -7.36 -13.53
CA SER A 52 9.42 -6.77 -13.28
C SER A 52 8.40 -7.81 -12.85
N LEU A 53 8.45 -9.02 -13.42
CA LEU A 53 7.62 -10.14 -13.00
C LEU A 53 7.88 -10.56 -11.55
N VAL A 54 9.15 -10.71 -11.19
CA VAL A 54 9.54 -11.10 -9.81
C VAL A 54 9.10 -10.01 -8.83
N MET A 55 9.33 -8.74 -9.15
CA MET A 55 8.90 -7.62 -8.30
C MET A 55 7.37 -7.53 -8.19
N MET A 56 6.64 -7.71 -9.29
CA MET A 56 5.18 -7.78 -9.28
C MET A 56 4.68 -8.90 -8.38
N LEU A 57 5.23 -10.12 -8.51
CA LEU A 57 4.86 -11.25 -7.67
C LEU A 57 5.14 -10.97 -6.19
N ALA A 58 6.30 -10.39 -5.88
CA ALA A 58 6.64 -9.98 -4.52
C ALA A 58 5.61 -8.97 -3.96
N MET A 59 5.21 -7.97 -4.76
CA MET A 59 4.19 -7.00 -4.35
C MET A 59 2.82 -7.65 -4.12
N VAL A 60 2.41 -8.61 -4.95
CA VAL A 60 1.17 -9.37 -4.76
C VAL A 60 1.22 -10.19 -3.47
N ILE A 61 2.31 -10.91 -3.22
CA ILE A 61 2.47 -11.71 -1.99
C ILE A 61 2.40 -10.80 -0.75
N LEU A 62 3.09 -9.67 -0.77
CA LEU A 62 3.06 -8.70 0.32
C LEU A 62 1.67 -8.06 0.49
N ALA A 63 0.93 -7.81 -0.59
CA ALA A 63 -0.44 -7.33 -0.54
C ALA A 63 -1.38 -8.34 0.12
N VAL A 64 -1.29 -9.61 -0.27
CA VAL A 64 -2.06 -10.71 0.34
C VAL A 64 -1.72 -10.84 1.83
N LEU A 65 -0.44 -10.78 2.19
CA LEU A 65 0.00 -10.81 3.58
C LEU A 65 -0.59 -9.64 4.39
N ALA A 66 -0.57 -8.42 3.83
CA ALA A 66 -1.17 -7.25 4.48
C ALA A 66 -2.68 -7.41 4.68
N LEU A 67 -3.40 -7.96 3.68
CA LEU A 67 -4.83 -8.25 3.79
C LEU A 67 -5.11 -9.32 4.85
N LEU A 68 -4.32 -10.38 4.92
CA LEU A 68 -4.46 -11.44 5.94
C LEU A 68 -4.26 -10.86 7.34
N ILE A 69 -3.22 -10.04 7.54
CA ILE A 69 -2.97 -9.36 8.82
C ILE A 69 -4.15 -8.43 9.16
N PHE A 70 -4.64 -7.64 8.19
CA PHE A 70 -5.81 -6.78 8.40
C PHE A 70 -7.05 -7.58 8.82
N CYS A 71 -7.35 -8.69 8.12
CA CYS A 71 -8.49 -9.56 8.44
C CYS A 71 -8.36 -10.19 9.82
N TYR A 72 -7.17 -10.71 10.16
CA TYR A 72 -6.87 -11.26 11.46
C TYR A 72 -7.04 -10.23 12.59
N MET A 73 -6.44 -9.04 12.45
CA MET A 73 -6.57 -7.95 13.43
C MET A 73 -8.02 -7.51 13.59
N SER A 74 -8.75 -7.41 12.48
CA SER A 74 -10.17 -7.05 12.48
C SER A 74 -11.03 -8.09 13.20
N SER A 75 -10.74 -9.38 13.04
CA SER A 75 -11.43 -10.47 13.78
C SER A 75 -11.14 -10.44 15.28
N CYS A 76 -9.96 -9.94 15.67
CA CYS A 76 -9.59 -9.69 17.07
C CYS A 76 -10.17 -8.36 17.63
N GLY A 77 -11.02 -7.66 16.85
CA GLY A 77 -11.61 -6.37 17.24
C GLY A 77 -10.66 -5.17 17.14
N ILE A 78 -9.49 -5.34 16.55
CA ILE A 78 -8.49 -4.28 16.36
C ILE A 78 -8.61 -3.77 14.92
N ARG A 79 -9.17 -2.56 14.74
CA ARG A 79 -9.37 -1.96 13.41
C ARG A 79 -8.13 -1.18 12.96
N GLU A 80 -7.10 -1.88 12.52
CA GLU A 80 -5.87 -1.27 12.02
C GLU A 80 -5.93 -1.11 10.48
N ARG A 81 -6.52 0.00 10.04
CA ARG A 81 -6.77 0.28 8.60
C ARG A 81 -5.50 0.47 7.77
N ARG A 82 -4.37 0.78 8.40
CA ARG A 82 -3.10 1.01 7.70
C ARG A 82 -2.63 -0.20 6.89
N PHE A 83 -2.91 -1.44 7.37
CA PHE A 83 -2.63 -2.63 6.58
C PHE A 83 -3.47 -2.73 5.32
N LEU A 84 -4.73 -2.28 5.36
CA LEU A 84 -5.58 -2.20 4.18
C LEU A 84 -5.06 -1.16 3.18
N ASP A 85 -4.66 0.02 3.65
CA ASP A 85 -4.08 1.07 2.81
C ASP A 85 -2.81 0.57 2.09
N VAL A 86 -1.93 -0.15 2.81
CA VAL A 86 -0.72 -0.79 2.24
C VAL A 86 -1.09 -1.87 1.22
N ALA A 87 -2.06 -2.71 1.51
CA ALA A 87 -2.49 -3.77 0.59
C ALA A 87 -3.03 -3.20 -0.72
N VAL A 88 -3.90 -2.19 -0.65
CA VAL A 88 -4.45 -1.52 -1.84
C VAL A 88 -3.35 -0.84 -2.65
N PHE A 89 -2.39 -0.18 -1.99
CA PHE A 89 -1.23 0.41 -2.65
C PHE A 89 -0.44 -0.65 -3.43
N LEU A 90 -0.09 -1.76 -2.79
CA LEU A 90 0.68 -2.85 -3.41
C LEU A 90 -0.07 -3.50 -4.58
N LEU A 91 -1.39 -3.67 -4.48
CA LEU A 91 -2.20 -4.18 -5.58
C LEU A 91 -2.20 -3.23 -6.78
N LEU A 92 -2.31 -1.92 -6.55
CA LEU A 92 -2.22 -0.92 -7.62
C LEU A 92 -0.82 -0.88 -8.25
N CYS A 93 0.24 -0.97 -7.44
CA CYS A 93 1.62 -1.04 -7.93
C CYS A 93 1.87 -2.31 -8.75
N SER A 94 1.37 -3.46 -8.28
CA SER A 94 1.50 -4.74 -9.01
C SER A 94 0.73 -4.71 -10.34
N LEU A 95 -0.48 -4.16 -10.32
CA LEU A 95 -1.29 -4.00 -11.52
C LEU A 95 -0.61 -3.06 -12.54
N TRP A 96 -0.08 -1.94 -12.07
CA TRP A 96 0.70 -1.03 -12.92
C TRP A 96 1.94 -1.73 -13.48
N SER A 97 2.74 -2.38 -12.65
CA SER A 97 3.95 -3.11 -13.08
C SER A 97 3.62 -4.19 -14.12
N TRP A 98 2.55 -4.95 -13.91
CA TRP A 98 2.13 -5.98 -14.86
C TRP A 98 1.74 -5.40 -16.21
N THR A 99 0.90 -4.36 -16.20
CA THR A 99 0.42 -3.73 -17.43
C THR A 99 1.50 -2.93 -18.15
N ASP A 100 2.52 -2.45 -17.42
CA ASP A 100 3.65 -1.71 -17.98
C ASP A 100 4.75 -2.62 -18.55
N SER A 101 4.92 -3.83 -18.05
CA SER A 101 5.96 -4.79 -18.48
C SER A 101 5.85 -5.23 -19.94
N GLY A 102 4.74 -4.93 -20.60
CA GLY A 102 4.51 -5.35 -22.00
C GLY A 102 4.14 -6.83 -22.18
N LEU A 103 4.27 -7.67 -21.15
CA LEU A 103 3.95 -9.11 -21.23
C LEU A 103 2.51 -9.40 -21.61
N LEU A 104 1.56 -8.54 -21.20
CA LEU A 104 0.17 -8.67 -21.59
C LEU A 104 -0.05 -8.53 -23.10
N GLN A 105 0.88 -7.87 -23.80
CA GLN A 105 0.83 -7.72 -25.25
C GLN A 105 1.11 -9.04 -25.98
N VAL A 106 1.90 -9.92 -25.37
CA VAL A 106 2.19 -11.27 -25.91
C VAL A 106 0.94 -12.17 -25.81
N TYR A 107 0.11 -11.98 -24.80
CA TYR A 107 -1.02 -12.87 -24.51
C TYR A 107 -2.40 -12.29 -24.89
N GLY A 108 -2.50 -10.99 -25.22
CA GLY A 108 -3.80 -10.33 -25.38
C GLY A 108 -3.86 -9.32 -26.54
N SER A 109 -4.98 -9.32 -27.27
CA SER A 109 -5.25 -8.42 -28.40
C SER A 109 -5.70 -7.00 -27.99
N HIS A 110 -5.96 -6.74 -26.70
CA HIS A 110 -6.57 -5.48 -26.22
C HIS A 110 -5.56 -4.51 -25.61
N VAL A 111 -4.48 -4.21 -26.33
CA VAL A 111 -3.36 -3.37 -25.85
C VAL A 111 -3.82 -1.98 -25.38
N ALA A 112 -4.76 -1.35 -26.09
CA ALA A 112 -5.28 -0.03 -25.73
C ALA A 112 -5.97 -0.02 -24.36
N SER A 113 -6.74 -1.07 -24.04
CA SER A 113 -7.42 -1.21 -22.75
C SER A 113 -6.42 -1.40 -21.60
N TRP A 114 -5.40 -2.22 -21.81
CA TRP A 114 -4.36 -2.43 -20.81
C TRP A 114 -3.51 -1.19 -20.55
N SER A 115 -3.24 -0.40 -21.59
CA SER A 115 -2.59 0.90 -21.42
C SER A 115 -3.40 1.84 -20.53
N MET A 116 -4.73 1.91 -20.73
CA MET A 116 -5.61 2.69 -19.85
C MET A 116 -5.54 2.21 -18.40
N VAL A 117 -5.62 0.90 -18.17
CA VAL A 117 -5.52 0.31 -16.83
C VAL A 117 -4.20 0.69 -16.17
N SER A 118 -3.09 0.64 -16.91
CA SER A 118 -1.75 1.06 -16.43
C SER A 118 -1.76 2.51 -15.95
N PHE A 119 -2.28 3.44 -16.77
CA PHE A 119 -2.35 4.86 -16.40
C PHE A 119 -3.19 5.10 -15.14
N PHE A 120 -4.38 4.49 -15.06
CA PHE A 120 -5.23 4.65 -13.88
C PHE A 120 -4.64 4.03 -12.62
N ALA A 121 -4.03 2.85 -12.73
CA ALA A 121 -3.33 2.23 -11.60
C ALA A 121 -2.20 3.13 -11.08
N PHE A 122 -1.41 3.72 -12.00
CA PHE A 122 -0.36 4.68 -11.67
C PHE A 122 -0.92 5.93 -10.99
N MET A 123 -1.96 6.56 -11.54
CA MET A 123 -2.57 7.78 -10.99
C MET A 123 -3.14 7.56 -9.58
N LEU A 124 -3.74 6.39 -9.34
CA LEU A 124 -4.45 6.08 -8.11
C LEU A 124 -3.55 5.51 -7.00
N MET A 125 -2.33 5.03 -7.31
CA MET A 125 -1.46 4.41 -6.29
C MET A 125 -1.08 5.37 -5.15
N GLY A 126 -1.05 6.68 -5.40
CA GLY A 126 -0.78 7.67 -4.36
C GLY A 126 -1.91 7.82 -3.32
N VAL A 127 -3.15 7.49 -3.70
CA VAL A 127 -4.33 7.68 -2.84
C VAL A 127 -4.25 6.85 -1.55
N PRO A 128 -4.05 5.50 -1.60
CA PRO A 128 -3.94 4.69 -0.38
C PRO A 128 -2.74 5.11 0.49
N MET A 129 -1.63 5.58 -0.08
CA MET A 129 -0.49 6.07 0.70
C MET A 129 -0.83 7.35 1.48
N LEU A 130 -1.58 8.26 0.87
CA LEU A 130 -2.06 9.46 1.56
C LEU A 130 -3.06 9.11 2.68
N HIS A 131 -3.93 8.11 2.47
CA HIS A 131 -4.78 7.56 3.52
C HIS A 131 -3.97 6.91 4.65
N PHE A 132 -2.93 6.15 4.32
CA PHE A 132 -2.01 5.57 5.28
C PHE A 132 -1.38 6.65 6.19
N VAL A 133 -0.86 7.74 5.60
CA VAL A 133 -0.33 8.87 6.38
C VAL A 133 -1.41 9.53 7.22
N ALA A 134 -2.61 9.76 6.66
CA ALA A 134 -3.73 10.32 7.42
C ALA A 134 -4.13 9.44 8.62
N ASN A 135 -3.98 8.11 8.53
CA ASN A 135 -4.24 7.18 9.61
C ASN A 135 -3.08 7.07 10.62
N THR A 136 -1.88 7.53 10.25
CA THR A 136 -0.69 7.50 11.11
C THR A 136 -0.55 8.76 11.96
N VAL A 137 -0.96 9.92 11.44
CA VAL A 137 -0.80 11.22 12.13
C VAL A 137 -2.01 11.58 13.00
N ARG A 138 -1.80 12.51 13.97
CA ARG A 138 -2.86 13.02 14.85
C ARG A 138 -4.01 13.68 14.05
N PRO A 139 -5.23 13.75 14.61
CA PRO A 139 -6.43 14.25 13.92
C PRO A 139 -6.28 15.65 13.32
N SER A 140 -5.52 16.54 13.97
CA SER A 140 -5.30 17.93 13.51
C SER A 140 -4.55 18.02 12.17
N LEU A 141 -3.70 17.03 11.85
CA LEU A 141 -2.88 17.01 10.63
C LEU A 141 -3.47 16.17 9.50
N ARG A 142 -4.57 15.43 9.73
CA ARG A 142 -5.19 14.53 8.75
C ARG A 142 -5.83 15.22 7.54
N ARG A 143 -6.10 16.54 7.64
CA ARG A 143 -6.78 17.26 6.54
C ARG A 143 -5.93 17.32 5.28
N ALA A 144 -4.65 17.66 5.40
CA ALA A 144 -3.77 17.85 4.26
C ALA A 144 -3.63 16.54 3.41
N PRO A 145 -3.24 15.37 3.96
CA PRO A 145 -3.16 14.16 3.15
C PRO A 145 -4.52 13.72 2.58
N ARG A 146 -5.63 13.96 3.26
CA ARG A 146 -6.98 13.65 2.71
C ARG A 146 -7.35 14.53 1.54
N VAL A 147 -7.03 15.83 1.60
CA VAL A 147 -7.25 16.76 0.48
C VAL A 147 -6.38 16.36 -0.70
N CYS A 148 -5.09 16.02 -0.49
CA CYS A 148 -4.22 15.52 -1.56
C CYS A 148 -4.75 14.23 -2.18
N ALA A 149 -5.27 13.29 -1.38
CA ALA A 149 -5.88 12.05 -1.87
C ALA A 149 -7.10 12.34 -2.75
N LEU A 150 -7.96 13.27 -2.32
CA LEU A 150 -9.13 13.70 -3.09
C LEU A 150 -8.71 14.36 -4.41
N LEU A 151 -7.69 15.22 -4.40
CA LEU A 151 -7.16 15.87 -5.61
C LEU A 151 -6.59 14.86 -6.60
N LEU A 152 -5.85 13.85 -6.13
CA LEU A 152 -5.35 12.77 -7.00
C LEU A 152 -6.49 11.95 -7.60
N ALA A 153 -7.49 11.59 -6.81
CA ALA A 153 -8.65 10.86 -7.30
C ALA A 153 -9.47 11.70 -8.29
N ALA A 154 -9.67 12.99 -8.01
CA ALA A 154 -10.35 13.92 -8.91
C ALA A 154 -9.58 14.12 -10.22
N ASN A 155 -8.24 14.20 -10.17
CA ASN A 155 -7.38 14.27 -11.36
C ASN A 155 -7.53 13.01 -12.23
N ALA A 156 -7.51 11.81 -11.63
CA ALA A 156 -7.71 10.56 -12.36
C ALA A 156 -9.10 10.52 -13.03
N LEU A 157 -10.14 10.94 -12.31
CA LEU A 157 -11.50 11.03 -12.86
C LEU A 157 -11.58 12.04 -14.01
N ALA A 158 -11.02 13.25 -13.82
CA ALA A 158 -11.03 14.30 -14.84
C ALA A 158 -10.31 13.87 -16.13
N GLN A 159 -9.15 13.20 -15.99
CA GLN A 159 -8.41 12.66 -17.14
C GLN A 159 -9.17 11.51 -17.83
N GLY A 160 -9.88 10.67 -17.05
CA GLY A 160 -10.76 9.64 -17.59
C GLY A 160 -11.90 10.24 -18.41
N VAL A 161 -12.57 11.27 -17.90
CA VAL A 161 -13.62 12.00 -18.63
C VAL A 161 -13.05 12.68 -19.86
N ALA A 162 -11.89 13.35 -19.76
CA ALA A 162 -11.24 14.00 -20.88
C ALA A 162 -10.88 12.99 -22.00
N ARG A 163 -10.42 11.81 -21.64
CA ARG A 163 -10.16 10.72 -22.60
C ARG A 163 -11.43 10.22 -23.29
N LEU A 164 -12.49 9.96 -22.51
CA LEU A 164 -13.73 9.37 -23.03
C LEU A 164 -14.58 10.37 -23.81
N ALA A 165 -14.70 11.62 -23.33
CA ALA A 165 -15.58 12.62 -23.92
C ALA A 165 -14.90 13.40 -25.07
N PHE A 166 -13.59 13.66 -24.96
CA PHE A 166 -12.88 14.55 -25.89
C PHE A 166 -11.77 13.86 -26.67
N GLY A 167 -11.47 12.59 -26.38
CA GLY A 167 -10.42 11.84 -27.06
C GLY A 167 -8.98 12.27 -26.71
N PHE A 168 -8.78 13.07 -25.64
CA PHE A 168 -7.43 13.49 -25.21
C PHE A 168 -6.55 12.30 -24.88
N ARG A 169 -5.27 12.41 -25.21
CA ARG A 169 -4.29 11.35 -24.94
C ARG A 169 -3.84 11.43 -23.49
N LEU A 170 -3.87 10.30 -22.77
CA LEU A 170 -3.47 10.25 -21.35
C LEU A 170 -2.01 10.65 -21.14
N ILE A 171 -1.12 10.34 -22.11
CA ILE A 171 0.31 10.70 -22.04
C ILE A 171 0.52 12.22 -22.01
N ASP A 172 -0.28 12.98 -22.73
CA ASP A 172 -0.16 14.45 -22.79
C ASP A 172 -0.55 15.10 -21.45
N MET A 173 -1.39 14.40 -20.67
CA MET A 173 -1.84 14.84 -19.34
C MET A 173 -0.94 14.29 -18.19
N LEU A 174 -0.01 13.40 -18.50
CA LEU A 174 0.89 12.77 -17.52
C LEU A 174 1.73 13.78 -16.70
N PRO A 175 2.27 14.88 -17.29
CA PRO A 175 3.00 15.88 -16.52
C PRO A 175 2.17 16.50 -15.39
N VAL A 176 0.87 16.72 -15.60
CA VAL A 176 -0.05 17.23 -14.56
C VAL A 176 -0.12 16.25 -13.39
N THR A 177 -0.23 14.96 -13.69
CA THR A 177 -0.22 13.90 -12.65
C THR A 177 1.10 13.88 -11.89
N HIS A 178 2.25 13.95 -12.56
CA HIS A 178 3.56 13.98 -11.91
C HIS A 178 3.72 15.17 -10.98
N VAL A 179 3.32 16.38 -11.42
CA VAL A 179 3.36 17.59 -10.58
C VAL A 179 2.46 17.42 -9.36
N LEU A 180 1.23 16.93 -9.54
CA LEU A 180 0.29 16.73 -8.44
C LEU A 180 0.77 15.68 -7.45
N MET A 181 1.37 14.59 -7.94
CA MET A 181 2.00 13.55 -7.09
C MET A 181 3.19 14.13 -6.32
N ALA A 182 4.07 14.91 -6.97
CA ALA A 182 5.21 15.54 -6.31
C ALA A 182 4.77 16.51 -5.21
N LEU A 183 3.75 17.34 -5.47
CA LEU A 183 3.15 18.23 -4.46
C LEU A 183 2.53 17.44 -3.30
N SER A 184 1.86 16.32 -3.60
CA SER A 184 1.27 15.46 -2.58
C SER A 184 2.33 14.79 -1.71
N VAL A 185 3.44 14.32 -2.29
CA VAL A 185 4.60 13.79 -1.55
C VAL A 185 5.22 14.88 -0.68
N GLY A 186 5.41 16.10 -1.21
CA GLY A 186 5.92 17.24 -0.44
C GLY A 186 5.03 17.60 0.75
N ALA A 187 3.72 17.68 0.54
CA ALA A 187 2.74 17.92 1.60
C ALA A 187 2.76 16.80 2.67
N MET A 188 2.83 15.55 2.25
CA MET A 188 2.93 14.39 3.13
C MET A 188 4.20 14.43 3.97
N MET A 189 5.35 14.75 3.37
CA MET A 189 6.62 14.90 4.09
C MET A 189 6.58 16.04 5.11
N ALA A 190 5.97 17.18 4.76
CA ALA A 190 5.78 18.30 5.68
C ALA A 190 4.91 17.91 6.89
N VAL A 191 3.84 17.13 6.66
CA VAL A 191 2.96 16.62 7.71
C VAL A 191 3.70 15.64 8.62
N LEU A 192 4.44 14.67 8.07
CA LEU A 192 5.24 13.73 8.85
C LEU A 192 6.35 14.41 9.66
N GLN A 193 6.99 15.44 9.08
CA GLN A 193 8.00 16.22 9.77
C GLN A 193 7.41 16.99 10.96
N ARG A 194 6.23 17.62 10.79
CA ARG A 194 5.53 18.33 11.88
C ARG A 194 5.11 17.38 12.99
N GLU A 195 4.61 16.20 12.63
CA GLU A 195 4.21 15.17 13.58
C GLU A 195 5.42 14.68 14.39
N TYR A 196 6.52 14.38 13.70
CA TYR A 196 7.76 13.95 14.34
C TYR A 196 8.34 15.00 15.30
N ALA A 197 8.34 16.27 14.88
CA ALA A 197 8.84 17.37 15.71
C ALA A 197 8.02 17.57 17.01
N ALA A 198 6.73 17.20 16.98
CA ALA A 198 5.85 17.39 18.13
C ALA A 198 5.89 16.24 19.14
N GLY A 199 6.16 15.00 18.75
CA GLY A 199 6.06 13.86 19.66
C GLY A 199 7.22 12.87 19.64
N HIS A 200 8.15 12.97 18.69
CA HIS A 200 9.27 12.04 18.49
C HIS A 200 8.85 10.56 18.44
N ASP A 201 7.61 10.30 18.01
CA ASP A 201 7.06 8.94 17.92
C ASP A 201 7.91 8.05 17.00
N ARG A 202 8.26 6.86 17.49
CA ARG A 202 9.03 5.85 16.76
C ARG A 202 8.36 5.50 15.42
N ASN A 203 7.04 5.36 15.42
CA ASN A 203 6.28 4.96 14.23
C ASN A 203 6.32 6.04 13.15
N VAL A 204 6.16 7.31 13.55
CA VAL A 204 6.28 8.46 12.65
C VAL A 204 7.69 8.57 12.08
N ARG A 205 8.71 8.26 12.88
CA ARG A 205 10.11 8.22 12.41
C ARG A 205 10.30 7.16 11.32
N VAL A 206 9.82 5.93 11.55
CA VAL A 206 9.92 4.83 10.57
C VAL A 206 9.16 5.21 9.28
N CYS A 207 7.93 5.70 9.39
CA CYS A 207 7.17 6.19 8.24
C CYS A 207 7.93 7.27 7.46
N ARG A 208 8.48 8.28 8.16
CA ARG A 208 9.24 9.34 7.53
C ARG A 208 10.45 8.81 6.76
N MET A 209 11.23 7.90 7.35
CA MET A 209 12.37 7.27 6.68
C MET A 209 11.93 6.48 5.44
N ALA A 210 10.86 5.70 5.55
CA ALA A 210 10.31 4.95 4.44
C ALA A 210 9.90 5.87 3.27
N PHE A 211 9.20 6.98 3.57
CA PHE A 211 8.78 7.93 2.53
C PHE A 211 9.95 8.75 1.95
N ILE A 212 10.98 9.08 2.72
CA ILE A 212 12.21 9.69 2.17
C ILE A 212 12.84 8.74 1.15
N MET A 213 12.93 7.46 1.50
CA MET A 213 13.50 6.45 0.63
C MET A 213 12.67 6.28 -0.66
N LEU A 214 11.36 6.07 -0.53
CA LEU A 214 10.45 5.98 -1.70
C LEU A 214 10.55 7.23 -2.57
N GLY A 215 10.55 8.42 -1.96
CA GLY A 215 10.71 9.69 -2.66
C GLY A 215 12.02 9.79 -3.42
N SER A 216 13.14 9.36 -2.82
CA SER A 216 14.45 9.36 -3.48
C SER A 216 14.47 8.44 -4.71
N PHE A 217 13.93 7.22 -4.60
CA PHE A 217 13.80 6.31 -5.73
C PHE A 217 12.84 6.82 -6.80
N SER A 218 11.74 7.47 -6.40
CA SER A 218 10.79 8.08 -7.33
C SER A 218 11.41 9.24 -8.11
N VAL A 219 12.19 10.10 -7.45
CA VAL A 219 12.91 11.20 -8.11
C VAL A 219 13.97 10.65 -9.06
N ALA A 220 14.72 9.62 -8.64
CA ALA A 220 15.70 8.96 -9.51
C ALA A 220 15.03 8.34 -10.74
N ALA A 221 13.92 7.61 -10.56
CA ALA A 221 13.16 7.03 -11.67
C ALA A 221 12.60 8.11 -12.61
N LEU A 222 12.08 9.22 -12.06
CA LEU A 222 11.58 10.34 -12.85
C LEU A 222 12.69 11.03 -13.65
N ALA A 223 13.88 11.19 -13.06
CA ALA A 223 15.07 11.73 -13.75
C ALA A 223 15.53 10.81 -14.87
N LEU A 224 15.55 9.49 -14.66
CA LEU A 224 15.86 8.50 -15.69
C LEU A 224 14.85 8.56 -16.84
N TYR A 225 13.57 8.69 -16.54
CA TYR A 225 12.50 8.78 -17.53
C TYR A 225 12.58 10.07 -18.37
N TRP A 226 12.67 11.25 -17.75
CA TRP A 226 12.57 12.53 -18.43
C TRP A 226 13.91 13.09 -18.94
N ALA A 227 14.98 12.95 -18.14
CA ALA A 227 16.28 13.56 -18.47
C ALA A 227 17.22 12.61 -19.22
N CYS A 228 17.29 11.36 -18.79
CA CYS A 228 18.23 10.38 -19.36
C CYS A 228 17.60 9.51 -20.44
N HIS A 229 16.28 9.45 -20.50
CA HIS A 229 15.53 8.59 -21.41
C HIS A 229 15.95 7.10 -21.34
N ILE A 230 16.29 6.63 -20.14
CA ILE A 230 16.74 5.27 -19.87
C ILE A 230 15.52 4.42 -19.48
N TYR A 231 15.39 3.24 -20.08
CA TYR A 231 14.25 2.33 -19.86
C TYR A 231 14.23 1.66 -18.49
N TRP A 232 15.30 1.74 -17.71
CA TRP A 232 15.40 1.11 -16.38
C TRP A 232 14.74 1.91 -15.26
N TYR A 233 13.98 2.95 -15.58
CA TYR A 233 13.26 3.76 -14.58
C TYR A 233 12.27 2.95 -13.76
N ASP A 234 11.61 1.97 -14.40
CA ASP A 234 10.65 1.06 -13.78
C ASP A 234 11.32 0.16 -12.74
N VAL A 235 12.48 -0.41 -13.06
CA VAL A 235 13.30 -1.24 -12.15
C VAL A 235 13.68 -0.47 -10.90
N VAL A 236 14.15 0.78 -11.07
CA VAL A 236 14.53 1.66 -9.96
C VAL A 236 13.30 1.96 -9.08
N TYR A 237 12.19 2.31 -9.70
CA TYR A 237 10.96 2.64 -8.97
C TYR A 237 10.39 1.43 -8.23
N GLN A 238 10.32 0.26 -8.87
CA GLN A 238 9.83 -0.99 -8.26
C GLN A 238 10.71 -1.42 -7.08
N THR A 239 12.03 -1.30 -7.21
CA THR A 239 12.96 -1.55 -6.11
C THR A 239 12.66 -0.63 -4.92
N GLY A 240 12.44 0.66 -5.19
CA GLY A 240 12.05 1.65 -4.18
C GLY A 240 10.75 1.29 -3.46
N ILE A 241 9.74 0.81 -4.18
CA ILE A 241 8.46 0.36 -3.61
C ILE A 241 8.67 -0.83 -2.67
N VAL A 242 9.40 -1.87 -3.09
CA VAL A 242 9.62 -3.06 -2.27
C VAL A 242 10.38 -2.70 -0.99
N LEU A 243 11.43 -1.93 -1.08
CA LEU A 243 12.19 -1.48 0.09
C LEU A 243 11.34 -0.60 1.02
N PHE A 244 10.55 0.33 0.47
CA PHE A 244 9.61 1.14 1.22
C PHE A 244 8.66 0.26 2.05
N ILE A 245 8.06 -0.72 1.40
CA ILE A 245 7.09 -1.60 2.05
C ILE A 245 7.73 -2.46 3.14
N LEU A 246 8.94 -2.98 2.92
CA LEU A 246 9.65 -3.74 3.96
C LEU A 246 9.88 -2.90 5.23
N ILE A 247 10.24 -1.62 5.07
CA ILE A 247 10.40 -0.70 6.20
C ILE A 247 9.05 -0.43 6.89
N VAL A 248 8.00 -0.17 6.11
CA VAL A 248 6.65 0.07 6.63
C VAL A 248 6.13 -1.15 7.39
N PHE A 249 6.26 -2.36 6.82
CA PHE A 249 5.86 -3.60 7.49
C PHE A 249 6.61 -3.82 8.79
N HIS A 250 7.93 -3.63 8.79
CA HIS A 250 8.72 -3.73 10.01
C HIS A 250 8.21 -2.78 11.11
N GLY A 251 7.90 -1.53 10.74
CA GLY A 251 7.34 -0.55 11.67
C GLY A 251 5.96 -0.93 12.19
N LEU A 252 5.05 -1.36 11.30
CA LEU A 252 3.69 -1.73 11.65
C LEU A 252 3.65 -2.99 12.54
N ILE A 253 4.45 -4.01 12.21
CA ILE A 253 4.51 -5.25 13.01
C ILE A 253 5.07 -4.93 14.40
N GLY A 254 6.11 -4.11 14.50
CA GLY A 254 6.65 -3.69 15.81
C GLY A 254 5.59 -2.99 16.66
N GLN A 255 4.81 -2.07 16.08
CA GLN A 255 3.74 -1.38 16.80
C GLN A 255 2.64 -2.34 17.26
N VAL A 256 2.20 -3.25 16.38
CA VAL A 256 1.18 -4.24 16.74
C VAL A 256 1.67 -5.15 17.87
N SER A 257 2.93 -5.57 17.82
CA SER A 257 3.55 -6.36 18.90
C SER A 257 3.52 -5.61 20.22
N ASP A 258 3.94 -4.33 20.22
CA ASP A 258 3.93 -3.49 21.42
C ASP A 258 2.50 -3.31 21.98
N ASP A 259 1.51 -3.06 21.12
CA ASP A 259 0.10 -2.93 21.50
C ASP A 259 -0.50 -4.23 22.08
N VAL A 260 -0.13 -5.39 21.50
CA VAL A 260 -0.56 -6.70 21.99
C VAL A 260 0.06 -7.00 23.35
N HIS A 261 1.37 -6.77 23.52
CA HIS A 261 2.06 -6.95 24.79
C HIS A 261 1.42 -6.09 25.89
N PHE A 262 1.20 -4.81 25.61
CA PHE A 262 0.55 -3.91 26.57
C PHE A 262 -0.85 -4.39 26.98
N ARG A 263 -1.67 -4.88 26.05
CA ARG A 263 -3.01 -5.42 26.36
C ARG A 263 -2.94 -6.69 27.20
N VAL A 264 -1.98 -7.58 26.89
CA VAL A 264 -1.76 -8.81 27.67
C VAL A 264 -1.36 -8.45 29.09
N GLU A 265 -0.37 -7.57 29.27
CA GLU A 265 0.06 -7.12 30.61
C GLU A 265 -1.07 -6.47 31.38
N GLN A 266 -1.88 -5.60 30.72
CA GLN A 266 -3.04 -4.99 31.35
C GLN A 266 -4.09 -6.02 31.75
N SER A 267 -4.34 -7.05 30.92
CA SER A 267 -5.27 -8.12 31.21
C SER A 267 -4.80 -8.99 32.38
N VAL A 268 -3.52 -9.29 32.45
CA VAL A 268 -2.89 -10.03 33.55
C VAL A 268 -2.92 -9.22 34.83
N SER A 269 -2.55 -7.93 34.77
CA SER A 269 -2.64 -7.02 35.91
C SER A 269 -4.07 -6.88 36.43
N GLN A 270 -5.05 -6.76 35.55
CA GLN A 270 -6.46 -6.73 35.95
C GLN A 270 -6.93 -8.06 36.58
N ARG A 271 -6.47 -9.19 36.06
CA ARG A 271 -6.78 -10.50 36.68
C ARG A 271 -6.16 -10.63 38.06
N MET A 272 -4.89 -10.24 38.20
CA MET A 272 -4.20 -10.22 39.51
C MET A 272 -4.89 -9.27 40.52
N ALA A 273 -5.33 -8.10 40.06
CA ALA A 273 -6.07 -7.16 40.91
C ALA A 273 -7.45 -7.67 41.32
N MET A 274 -8.06 -8.62 40.58
CA MET A 274 -9.36 -9.22 40.89
C MET A 274 -9.28 -10.49 41.71
N GLN A 275 -8.09 -11.08 41.86
CA GLN A 275 -7.81 -12.24 42.71
C GLN A 275 -7.00 -11.79 43.91
N ASP A 276 -7.33 -12.33 45.10
CA ASP A 276 -6.52 -12.14 46.30
C ASP A 276 -5.29 -13.05 46.20
N GLY A 277 -4.09 -12.47 46.28
CA GLY A 277 -2.84 -13.19 46.08
C GLY A 277 -2.53 -14.26 47.17
N MET A 278 -3.27 -14.27 48.29
CA MET A 278 -3.05 -15.22 49.39
C MET A 278 -4.10 -16.34 49.43
N THR A 279 -5.32 -16.08 48.95
CA THR A 279 -6.47 -16.99 49.20
C THR A 279 -7.13 -17.53 47.93
N ASP A 280 -6.71 -17.11 46.74
CA ASP A 280 -7.34 -17.44 45.43
C ASP A 280 -8.81 -16.99 45.34
N PHE A 281 -9.33 -16.29 46.33
CA PHE A 281 -10.67 -15.70 46.29
C PHE A 281 -10.68 -14.40 45.46
N LYS A 282 -11.87 -13.96 45.08
CA LYS A 282 -12.05 -12.67 44.41
C LYS A 282 -11.74 -11.54 45.37
N SER A 283 -10.96 -10.56 44.94
CA SER A 283 -10.60 -9.39 45.74
C SER A 283 -11.81 -8.49 46.05
N ALA A 284 -11.68 -7.63 47.06
CA ALA A 284 -12.70 -6.60 47.37
C ALA A 284 -13.03 -5.73 46.15
N GLN A 285 -12.02 -5.45 45.30
CA GLN A 285 -12.19 -4.70 44.06
C GLN A 285 -13.05 -5.45 43.02
N ALA A 286 -12.99 -6.77 42.97
CA ALA A 286 -13.88 -7.59 42.12
C ALA A 286 -15.31 -7.56 42.60
N LEU A 287 -15.52 -7.52 43.91
CA LEU A 287 -16.86 -7.37 44.53
C LEU A 287 -17.47 -5.99 44.22
N GLU A 288 -16.71 -4.91 44.40
CA GLU A 288 -17.14 -3.55 44.09
C GLU A 288 -17.58 -3.41 42.62
N LYS A 289 -16.75 -3.93 41.69
CA LYS A 289 -17.05 -3.91 40.24
C LYS A 289 -18.34 -4.67 39.92
N LYS A 290 -18.56 -5.80 40.57
CA LYS A 290 -19.78 -6.61 40.41
C LYS A 290 -21.02 -5.91 40.98
N LEU A 291 -20.93 -5.26 42.12
CA LEU A 291 -22.01 -4.45 42.72
C LEU A 291 -22.33 -3.24 41.86
N ALA A 292 -21.32 -2.53 41.35
CA ALA A 292 -21.51 -1.40 40.41
C ALA A 292 -22.22 -1.85 39.11
N ALA A 293 -21.84 -2.99 38.54
CA ALA A 293 -22.49 -3.53 37.35
C ALA A 293 -23.94 -3.97 37.59
N LEU A 294 -24.28 -4.49 38.77
CA LEU A 294 -25.64 -4.81 39.16
C LEU A 294 -26.47 -3.54 39.32
N HIS A 295 -25.92 -2.50 39.95
CA HIS A 295 -26.57 -1.21 40.09
C HIS A 295 -26.87 -0.52 38.73
N GLN A 296 -25.91 -0.57 37.80
CA GLN A 296 -26.09 0.00 36.43
C GLN A 296 -27.18 -0.73 35.61
N ARG A 297 -27.42 -2.01 35.85
CA ARG A 297 -28.46 -2.78 35.15
C ARG A 297 -29.87 -2.54 35.66
N ALA A 298 -30.02 -1.65 36.65
CA ALA A 298 -31.31 -1.33 37.31
C ALA A 298 -32.10 -2.59 37.69
N GLN A 299 -31.43 -3.68 38.01
CA GLN A 299 -32.09 -4.88 38.50
C GLN A 299 -32.52 -4.64 39.93
N ASP A 300 -33.75 -5.02 40.20
CA ASP A 300 -34.28 -4.98 41.54
C ASP A 300 -33.43 -5.87 42.47
N LEU A 301 -32.72 -5.24 43.39
CA LEU A 301 -31.87 -5.90 44.36
C LEU A 301 -32.63 -6.43 45.57
N SER A 302 -33.96 -6.34 45.56
CA SER A 302 -34.83 -6.80 46.65
C SER A 302 -34.62 -8.28 47.03
N ASN A 303 -34.13 -9.09 46.09
CA ASN A 303 -33.87 -10.51 46.29
C ASN A 303 -32.36 -10.83 46.41
N ALA A 304 -31.48 -9.82 46.56
CA ALA A 304 -30.04 -10.02 46.72
C ALA A 304 -29.65 -9.98 48.21
N ALA A 305 -28.88 -10.96 48.67
CA ALA A 305 -28.31 -10.98 50.00
C ALA A 305 -26.79 -10.91 49.91
N LEU A 306 -26.15 -10.04 50.70
CA LEU A 306 -24.70 -10.00 50.90
C LEU A 306 -24.37 -10.75 52.19
N VAL A 307 -23.70 -11.85 52.08
CA VAL A 307 -23.21 -12.60 53.22
C VAL A 307 -21.76 -12.19 53.50
N TYR A 308 -21.53 -11.60 54.67
CA TYR A 308 -20.21 -11.25 55.15
C TYR A 308 -19.76 -12.31 56.15
N VAL A 309 -18.61 -12.95 55.89
CA VAL A 309 -18.04 -13.93 56.77
C VAL A 309 -16.70 -13.37 57.27
N HIS A 310 -16.63 -13.13 58.60
CA HIS A 310 -15.40 -12.72 59.26
C HIS A 310 -14.78 -13.92 59.93
N LEU A 311 -13.61 -14.32 59.47
CA LEU A 311 -12.83 -15.40 60.06
C LEU A 311 -11.95 -14.79 61.17
N LEU A 312 -12.25 -15.14 62.40
CA LEU A 312 -11.43 -14.78 63.55
C LEU A 312 -10.30 -15.81 63.69
N ASP A 313 -9.09 -15.38 63.99
CA ASP A 313 -7.90 -16.22 64.23
C ASP A 313 -7.31 -16.97 63.00
N LEU A 314 -7.08 -16.25 61.91
CA LEU A 314 -6.24 -16.76 60.80
C LEU A 314 -4.72 -16.58 60.96
N LYS A 315 -4.30 -16.34 62.19
CA LYS A 315 -2.88 -16.23 62.54
C LYS A 315 -2.51 -17.36 63.49
N ASP A 316 -2.24 -18.55 62.93
CA ASP A 316 -1.36 -19.57 63.50
C ASP A 316 -0.54 -20.22 62.39
#